data_8c3d1d3f31cfeb37ab946383f29b7244
#
_entry.id   8c3d1d3f31cfeb37ab946383f29b7244
#
_cell.length_a   1.000
_cell.length_b   1.000
_cell.length_c   1.000
_cell.angle_alpha   90.00
_cell.angle_beta   90.00
_cell.angle_gamma   90.00
#
_symmetry.space_group_name_H-M   'P 1'
#
loop_
_entity.id
_entity.type
_entity.pdbx_description
1 polymer ?
#
loop_
_entity_poly.entity_id
_entity_poly.type
_entity_poly.pdbx_seq_one_letter_code
_entity_poly.pdbx_strand_id
1 'polypeptide(L)'
;MGMDHLDHENLDVYQRSLEFLALVFHLLARLPRGEREIRDQLKRAAMSIPLNIAEGAGKPTTADRARFHSIARGSAMECGALLDVCRIAGMVPAEETDRGKALLLRIVAMLTKMCRT
;
A
#
# COMPACT_ATOMS: atom_id res chain seq x y z
N MET A 1 -7.08 8.69 -30.66
CA MET A 1 -6.62 8.66 -29.30
C MET A 1 -6.69 7.24 -28.73
N GLY A 2 -5.59 6.64 -28.48
CA GLY A 2 -5.54 5.27 -28.00
C GLY A 2 -5.75 5.17 -26.52
N MET A 3 -6.44 4.12 -26.12
CA MET A 3 -6.54 3.71 -24.70
C MET A 3 -5.52 2.60 -24.50
N ASP A 4 -4.24 2.98 -24.48
CA ASP A 4 -3.17 2.00 -24.33
C ASP A 4 -2.78 1.74 -22.87
N HIS A 5 -3.53 2.31 -21.92
CA HIS A 5 -3.34 2.08 -20.50
C HIS A 5 -4.67 2.21 -19.77
N LEU A 6 -4.75 1.62 -18.58
CA LEU A 6 -5.92 1.73 -17.71
C LEU A 6 -5.83 3.01 -16.89
N ASP A 7 -6.97 3.48 -16.41
CA ASP A 7 -7.10 4.80 -15.75
C ASP A 7 -6.13 5.01 -14.59
N HIS A 8 -5.80 3.96 -13.84
CA HIS A 8 -4.96 4.07 -12.65
C HIS A 8 -3.46 3.96 -12.94
N GLU A 9 -3.08 3.46 -14.12
CA GLU A 9 -1.68 3.06 -14.36
C GLU A 9 -0.69 4.23 -14.28
N ASN A 10 -1.12 5.42 -14.67
CA ASN A 10 -0.25 6.60 -14.66
C ASN A 10 -0.32 7.41 -13.38
N LEU A 11 -1.12 6.99 -12.39
CA LEU A 11 -1.19 7.70 -11.12
C LEU A 11 0.09 7.48 -10.31
N ASP A 12 0.68 8.57 -9.83
CA ASP A 12 1.89 8.49 -9.01
C ASP A 12 1.65 7.63 -7.76
N VAL A 13 0.50 7.83 -7.12
CA VAL A 13 0.17 7.05 -5.91
C VAL A 13 0.09 5.55 -6.20
N TYR A 14 -0.41 5.17 -7.37
CA TYR A 14 -0.47 3.77 -7.78
C TYR A 14 0.94 3.21 -7.95
N GLN A 15 1.81 3.94 -8.66
CA GLN A 15 3.19 3.52 -8.88
C GLN A 15 3.95 3.40 -7.56
N ARG A 16 3.74 4.34 -6.62
CA ARG A 16 4.38 4.25 -5.31
C ARG A 16 3.85 3.07 -4.51
N SER A 17 2.56 2.76 -4.65
CA SER A 17 1.98 1.60 -3.95
C SER A 17 2.53 0.28 -4.48
N LEU A 18 2.81 0.19 -5.78
CA LEU A 18 3.47 -0.99 -6.36
C LEU A 18 4.91 -1.11 -5.88
N GLU A 19 5.60 0.00 -5.76
CA GLU A 19 6.97 0.03 -5.23
C GLU A 19 6.99 -0.49 -3.79
N PHE A 20 6.02 -0.06 -2.98
CA PHE A 20 5.88 -0.55 -1.61
C PHE A 20 5.56 -2.04 -1.59
N LEU A 21 4.66 -2.49 -2.46
CA LEU A 21 4.29 -3.91 -2.55
C LEU A 21 5.51 -4.76 -2.92
N ALA A 22 6.33 -4.30 -3.86
CA ALA A 22 7.56 -4.99 -4.24
C ALA A 22 8.51 -5.11 -3.05
N LEU A 23 8.64 -4.04 -2.27
CA LEU A 23 9.45 -4.07 -1.04
C LEU A 23 8.93 -5.14 -0.08
N VAL A 24 7.62 -5.19 0.12
CA VAL A 24 7.01 -6.18 1.02
C VAL A 24 7.26 -7.60 0.55
N PHE A 25 7.06 -7.90 -0.74
CA PHE A 25 7.34 -9.24 -1.27
C PHE A 25 8.80 -9.61 -1.08
N HIS A 26 9.71 -8.66 -1.28
CA HIS A 26 11.14 -8.89 -1.09
C HIS A 26 11.46 -9.19 0.39
N LEU A 27 10.84 -8.46 1.31
CA LEU A 27 10.98 -8.71 2.74
C LEU A 27 10.46 -10.09 3.11
N LEU A 28 9.26 -10.43 2.65
CA LEU A 28 8.62 -11.70 2.97
C LEU A 28 9.44 -12.89 2.49
N ALA A 29 10.11 -12.76 1.34
CA ALA A 29 10.94 -13.83 0.79
C ALA A 29 12.17 -14.12 1.65
N ARG A 30 12.64 -13.15 2.44
CA ARG A 30 13.83 -13.28 3.26
C ARG A 30 13.54 -13.57 4.72
N LEU A 31 12.28 -13.49 5.14
CA LEU A 31 11.91 -13.70 6.53
C LEU A 31 11.90 -15.18 6.89
N PRO A 32 12.22 -15.51 8.16
CA PRO A 32 12.09 -16.90 8.64
C PRO A 32 10.64 -17.37 8.50
N ARG A 33 10.46 -18.67 8.47
CA ARG A 33 9.13 -19.28 8.26
C ARG A 33 8.17 -19.10 9.43
N GLY A 34 8.61 -18.56 10.55
CA GLY A 34 7.74 -18.26 11.67
C GLY A 34 6.81 -17.08 11.41
N GLU A 35 5.91 -16.82 12.36
CA GLU A 35 5.04 -15.64 12.33
C GLU A 35 4.18 -15.57 11.09
N ARG A 36 3.57 -16.69 10.74
CA ARG A 36 2.76 -16.81 9.52
C ARG A 36 1.62 -15.81 9.48
N GLU A 37 0.99 -15.56 10.61
CA GLU A 37 -0.14 -14.66 10.69
C GLU A 37 0.25 -13.23 10.35
N ILE A 38 1.38 -12.77 10.88
CA ILE A 38 1.91 -11.43 10.58
C ILE A 38 2.25 -11.32 9.11
N ARG A 39 2.89 -12.35 8.57
CA ARG A 39 3.30 -12.39 7.15
C ARG A 39 2.08 -12.27 6.24
N ASP A 40 1.03 -13.04 6.53
CA ASP A 40 -0.18 -13.06 5.73
C ASP A 40 -0.92 -11.72 5.81
N GLN A 41 -0.98 -11.12 7.00
CA GLN A 41 -1.62 -9.82 7.18
C GLN A 41 -0.88 -8.72 6.43
N LEU A 42 0.45 -8.69 6.51
CA LEU A 42 1.24 -7.66 5.82
C LEU A 42 1.07 -7.78 4.30
N LYS A 43 1.15 -9.00 3.77
CA LYS A 43 0.95 -9.24 2.35
C LYS A 43 -0.43 -8.75 1.90
N ARG A 44 -1.47 -9.09 2.64
CA ARG A 44 -2.84 -8.73 2.29
C ARG A 44 -3.06 -7.23 2.34
N ALA A 45 -2.58 -6.59 3.41
CA ALA A 45 -2.71 -5.15 3.57
C ALA A 45 -1.95 -4.40 2.46
N ALA A 46 -0.73 -4.86 2.15
CA ALA A 46 0.08 -4.22 1.11
C ALA A 46 -0.57 -4.36 -0.27
N MET A 47 -1.18 -5.51 -0.59
CA MET A 47 -1.89 -5.71 -1.85
C MET A 47 -3.14 -4.85 -1.92
N SER A 48 -3.80 -4.61 -0.79
CA SER A 48 -5.03 -3.83 -0.73
C SER A 48 -4.82 -2.37 -1.17
N ILE A 49 -3.61 -1.82 -1.02
CA ILE A 49 -3.36 -0.43 -1.40
C ILE A 49 -3.52 -0.24 -2.92
N PRO A 50 -2.73 -0.89 -3.78
CA PRO A 50 -2.90 -0.67 -5.23
C PRO A 50 -4.23 -1.15 -5.76
N LEU A 51 -4.79 -2.22 -5.19
CA LEU A 51 -6.06 -2.75 -5.67
C LEU A 51 -7.21 -1.76 -5.43
N ASN A 52 -7.23 -1.09 -4.28
CA ASN A 52 -8.26 -0.09 -4.01
C ASN A 52 -8.03 1.22 -4.76
N ILE A 53 -6.78 1.60 -5.01
CA ILE A 53 -6.49 2.75 -5.87
C ILE A 53 -7.03 2.49 -7.27
N ALA A 54 -6.77 1.31 -7.83
CA ALA A 54 -7.26 0.94 -9.16
C ALA A 54 -8.79 0.90 -9.20
N GLU A 55 -9.39 0.31 -8.19
CA GLU A 55 -10.85 0.23 -8.09
C GLU A 55 -11.47 1.61 -8.07
N GLY A 56 -10.91 2.52 -7.27
CA GLY A 56 -11.40 3.89 -7.16
C GLY A 56 -11.27 4.65 -8.47
N ALA A 57 -10.14 4.49 -9.17
CA ALA A 57 -9.91 5.17 -10.44
C ALA A 57 -10.94 4.80 -11.50
N GLY A 58 -11.50 3.59 -11.40
CA GLY A 58 -12.51 3.11 -12.35
C GLY A 58 -13.94 3.53 -12.01
N LYS A 59 -14.16 4.17 -10.86
CA LYS A 59 -15.53 4.56 -10.47
C LYS A 59 -15.95 5.86 -11.13
N PRO A 60 -17.23 5.97 -11.53
CA PRO A 60 -17.69 7.15 -12.28
C PRO A 60 -17.94 8.38 -11.41
N THR A 61 -18.22 8.22 -10.11
CA THR A 61 -18.55 9.37 -9.26
C THR A 61 -17.39 9.72 -8.34
N THR A 62 -17.28 11.01 -8.00
CA THR A 62 -16.26 11.50 -7.08
C THR A 62 -16.40 10.84 -5.70
N ALA A 63 -17.64 10.69 -5.24
CA ALA A 63 -17.90 10.08 -3.93
C ALA A 63 -17.42 8.63 -3.88
N ASP A 64 -17.70 7.85 -4.93
CA ASP A 64 -17.25 6.46 -4.98
C ASP A 64 -15.72 6.36 -5.08
N ARG A 65 -15.12 7.23 -5.89
CA ARG A 65 -13.64 7.27 -5.98
C ARG A 65 -13.03 7.57 -4.62
N ALA A 66 -13.56 8.56 -3.92
CA ALA A 66 -13.05 8.95 -2.60
C ALA A 66 -13.18 7.80 -1.59
N ARG A 67 -14.26 7.03 -1.67
CA ARG A 67 -14.48 5.89 -0.77
C ARG A 67 -13.38 4.84 -0.92
N PHE A 68 -13.04 4.48 -2.16
CA PHE A 68 -11.99 3.50 -2.40
C PHE A 68 -10.61 4.04 -2.04
N HIS A 69 -10.36 5.31 -2.29
CA HIS A 69 -9.09 5.93 -1.86
C HIS A 69 -8.97 5.96 -0.34
N SER A 70 -10.08 6.13 0.37
CA SER A 70 -10.10 6.07 1.82
C SER A 70 -9.76 4.67 2.33
N ILE A 71 -10.28 3.63 1.66
CA ILE A 71 -9.93 2.24 2.00
C ILE A 71 -8.44 1.99 1.76
N ALA A 72 -7.91 2.45 0.64
CA ALA A 72 -6.49 2.32 0.33
C ALA A 72 -5.63 3.02 1.39
N ARG A 73 -6.05 4.21 1.83
CA ARG A 73 -5.36 4.95 2.88
C ARG A 73 -5.33 4.17 4.19
N GLY A 74 -6.46 3.58 4.58
CA GLY A 74 -6.53 2.73 5.77
C GLY A 74 -5.59 1.54 5.67
N SER A 75 -5.52 0.92 4.49
CA SER A 75 -4.59 -0.20 4.26
C SER A 75 -3.14 0.24 4.39
N ALA A 76 -2.80 1.44 3.92
CA ALA A 76 -1.45 1.98 4.07
C ALA A 76 -1.12 2.22 5.55
N MET A 77 -2.07 2.75 6.32
CA MET A 77 -1.88 2.93 7.76
C MET A 77 -1.66 1.59 8.46
N GLU A 78 -2.45 0.58 8.09
CA GLU A 78 -2.30 -0.77 8.62
C GLU A 78 -0.91 -1.34 8.30
N CYS A 79 -0.42 -1.12 7.08
CA CYS A 79 0.93 -1.56 6.70
C CYS A 79 1.99 -0.92 7.58
N GLY A 80 1.85 0.37 7.90
CA GLY A 80 2.77 1.05 8.80
C GLY A 80 2.81 0.40 10.17
N ALA A 81 1.63 0.09 10.72
CA ALA A 81 1.53 -0.60 12.00
C ALA A 81 2.13 -2.00 11.94
N LEU A 82 1.88 -2.74 10.86
CA LEU A 82 2.43 -4.08 10.68
C LEU A 82 3.96 -4.08 10.57
N LEU A 83 4.53 -3.06 9.94
CA LEU A 83 5.99 -2.91 9.92
C LEU A 83 6.55 -2.70 11.32
N ASP A 84 5.84 -1.95 12.17
CA ASP A 84 6.23 -1.80 13.57
C ASP A 84 6.17 -3.14 14.31
N VAL A 85 5.11 -3.91 14.08
CA VAL A 85 4.98 -5.24 14.67
C VAL A 85 6.12 -6.14 14.22
N CYS A 86 6.47 -6.14 12.94
CA CYS A 86 7.57 -6.93 12.40
C CYS A 86 8.90 -6.54 13.05
N ARG A 87 9.11 -5.24 13.27
CA ARG A 87 10.34 -4.77 13.91
C ARG A 87 10.41 -5.23 15.37
N ILE A 88 9.32 -5.12 16.10
CA ILE A 88 9.24 -5.55 17.50
C ILE A 88 9.46 -7.07 17.60
N ALA A 89 8.95 -7.82 16.65
CA ALA A 89 9.13 -9.27 16.60
C ALA A 89 10.54 -9.68 16.13
N GLY A 90 11.39 -8.71 15.79
CA GLY A 90 12.75 -9.00 15.32
C GLY A 90 12.80 -9.57 13.90
N MET A 91 11.73 -9.40 13.13
CA MET A 91 11.63 -9.98 11.78
C MET A 91 12.26 -9.10 10.71
N VAL A 92 12.27 -7.78 10.91
CA VAL A 92 12.71 -6.82 9.90
C VAL A 92 13.68 -5.82 10.54
N PRO A 93 14.86 -5.58 9.91
CA PRO A 93 15.78 -4.57 10.39
C PRO A 93 15.16 -3.17 10.32
N ALA A 94 15.61 -2.28 11.21
CA ALA A 94 15.11 -0.92 11.29
C ALA A 94 15.23 -0.16 9.96
N GLU A 95 16.33 -0.37 9.23
CA GLU A 95 16.56 0.31 7.96
C GLU A 95 15.48 0.02 6.94
N GLU A 96 15.05 -1.24 6.84
CA GLU A 96 14.02 -1.65 5.90
C GLU A 96 12.63 -1.17 6.35
N THR A 97 12.39 -1.15 7.66
CA THR A 97 11.18 -0.56 8.21
C THR A 97 11.11 0.92 7.84
N ASP A 98 12.21 1.64 7.97
CA ASP A 98 12.27 3.08 7.66
C ASP A 98 12.00 3.33 6.17
N ARG A 99 12.56 2.50 5.28
CA ARG A 99 12.32 2.62 3.84
C ARG A 99 10.84 2.40 3.51
N GLY A 100 10.25 1.37 4.12
CA GLY A 100 8.83 1.10 3.92
C GLY A 100 7.97 2.25 4.41
N LYS A 101 8.28 2.80 5.58
CA LYS A 101 7.54 3.92 6.13
C LYS A 101 7.68 5.19 5.30
N ALA A 102 8.85 5.43 4.71
CA ALA A 102 9.04 6.59 3.84
C ALA A 102 8.11 6.52 2.62
N LEU A 103 7.97 5.34 2.01
CA LEU A 103 7.03 5.14 0.91
C LEU A 103 5.58 5.34 1.38
N LEU A 104 5.23 4.78 2.53
CA LEU A 104 3.88 4.90 3.07
C LEU A 104 3.50 6.35 3.38
N LEU A 105 4.46 7.15 3.87
CA LEU A 105 4.21 8.57 4.12
C LEU A 105 3.79 9.29 2.84
N ARG A 106 4.49 9.03 1.73
CA ARG A 106 4.13 9.61 0.43
C ARG A 106 2.75 9.14 -0.02
N ILE A 107 2.51 7.84 0.08
CA ILE A 107 1.23 7.23 -0.33
C ILE A 107 0.08 7.83 0.48
N VAL A 108 0.22 7.88 1.81
CA VAL A 108 -0.81 8.43 2.70
C VAL A 108 -1.07 9.89 2.40
N ALA A 109 -0.01 10.69 2.16
CA ALA A 109 -0.17 12.11 1.85
C ALA A 109 -0.98 12.31 0.56
N MET A 110 -0.68 11.54 -0.48
CA MET A 110 -1.42 11.60 -1.74
C MET A 110 -2.86 11.14 -1.57
N LEU A 111 -3.07 10.02 -0.88
CA LEU A 111 -4.41 9.48 -0.66
C LEU A 111 -5.27 10.40 0.21
N THR A 112 -4.67 11.09 1.18
CA THR A 112 -5.39 12.05 2.00
C THR A 112 -6.05 13.12 1.15
N LYS A 113 -5.33 13.63 0.13
CA LYS A 113 -5.90 14.61 -0.80
C LYS A 113 -6.98 13.99 -1.67
N MET A 114 -6.79 12.75 -2.10
CA MET A 114 -7.72 12.07 -3.00
C MET A 114 -9.00 11.61 -2.31
N CYS A 115 -9.01 11.50 -0.99
CA CYS A 115 -10.20 11.16 -0.21
C CYS A 115 -11.15 12.34 -0.02
N ARG A 116 -10.70 13.54 -0.28
CA ARG A 116 -11.52 14.73 -0.10
C ARG A 116 -12.53 14.83 -1.24
N THR A 117 -13.78 15.10 -0.91
CA THR A 117 -14.85 15.27 -1.90
C THR A 117 -15.33 16.70 -1.98
#